data_77412e98d6d167afc068883e1f4217f6
#
_entry.id   77412e98d6d167afc068883e1f4217f6
#
_cell.length_a   1.000
_cell.length_b   1.000
_cell.length_c   1.000
_cell.angle_alpha   90.00
_cell.angle_beta   90.00
_cell.angle_gamma   90.00
#
_symmetry.space_group_name_H-M   'P 1'
#
loop_
_entity.id
_entity.type
_entity.pdbx_description
1 polymer ?
#
loop_
_entity_poly.entity_id
_entity_poly.type
_entity_poly.pdbx_seq_one_letter_code
_entity_poly.pdbx_strand_id
1 'polypeptide(L)'
;MTAELTTFVDIDATPERVWQVLTDLPAYAEWNPFITRAEGACVVGDRLSVTLPPVNAFVQRELRPTVMEVVPFRRLRLRSRLDRLAIPGLFDVELTWTITDRDGGVRLWEQDRFGGLLAPLLIRSLNRHRLTAFNRMNTALKQRVEGRLPHG
;
A
#
# COMPACT_ATOMS: atom_id res chain seq x y z
N MET A 1 -15.29 15.74 -1.29
CA MET A 1 -13.88 16.09 -1.55
C MET A 1 -13.02 14.85 -1.44
N THR A 2 -12.21 14.59 -2.42
CA THR A 2 -11.19 13.55 -2.39
C THR A 2 -9.84 14.19 -2.11
N ALA A 3 -9.08 13.61 -1.18
CA ALA A 3 -7.69 13.97 -0.98
C ALA A 3 -6.80 12.85 -1.49
N GLU A 4 -5.63 13.20 -1.94
CA GLU A 4 -4.71 12.29 -2.57
C GLU A 4 -3.30 12.51 -2.03
N LEU A 5 -2.62 11.40 -1.75
CA LEU A 5 -1.21 11.39 -1.39
C LEU A 5 -0.47 10.54 -2.43
N THR A 6 0.55 11.10 -3.06
CA THR A 6 1.33 10.41 -4.08
C THR A 6 2.80 10.40 -3.70
N THR A 7 3.40 9.22 -3.73
CA THR A 7 4.84 9.02 -3.57
C THR A 7 5.38 8.16 -4.71
N PHE A 8 6.69 8.16 -4.89
CA PHE A 8 7.33 7.25 -5.84
C PHE A 8 8.71 6.84 -5.34
N VAL A 9 9.20 5.73 -5.88
CA VAL A 9 10.57 5.26 -5.68
C VAL A 9 11.10 4.70 -7.00
N ASP A 10 12.36 5.00 -7.28
CA ASP A 10 13.07 4.46 -8.44
C ASP A 10 13.80 3.18 -8.04
N ILE A 11 13.59 2.12 -8.80
CA ILE A 11 14.09 0.77 -8.51
C ILE A 11 14.87 0.26 -9.71
N ASP A 12 16.09 -0.18 -9.47
CA ASP A 12 16.97 -0.77 -10.50
C ASP A 12 16.65 -2.26 -10.67
N ALA A 13 15.50 -2.54 -11.26
CA ALA A 13 15.02 -3.89 -11.50
C ALA A 13 13.99 -3.90 -12.64
N THR A 14 13.62 -5.10 -13.06
CA THR A 14 12.57 -5.28 -14.08
C THR A 14 11.17 -5.10 -13.49
N PRO A 15 10.17 -4.75 -14.30
CA PRO A 15 8.77 -4.70 -13.83
C PRO A 15 8.31 -6.03 -13.24
N GLU A 16 8.73 -7.14 -13.82
CA GLU A 16 8.38 -8.49 -13.35
C GLU A 16 8.88 -8.75 -11.93
N ARG A 17 10.12 -8.34 -11.64
CA ARG A 17 10.71 -8.53 -10.30
C ARG A 17 10.00 -7.66 -9.26
N VAL A 18 9.71 -6.40 -9.59
CA VAL A 18 8.94 -5.51 -8.71
C VAL A 18 7.55 -6.08 -8.45
N TRP A 19 6.87 -6.53 -9.49
CA TRP A 19 5.55 -7.15 -9.39
C TRP A 19 5.55 -8.39 -8.50
N GLN A 20 6.56 -9.24 -8.64
CA GLN A 20 6.70 -10.43 -7.83
C GLN A 20 6.76 -10.10 -6.34
N VAL A 21 7.58 -9.12 -5.96
CA VAL A 21 7.69 -8.71 -4.56
C VAL A 21 6.41 -8.01 -4.07
N LEU A 22 5.81 -7.17 -4.92
CA LEU A 22 4.59 -6.43 -4.58
C LEU A 22 3.39 -7.36 -4.34
N THR A 23 3.28 -8.46 -5.08
CA THR A 23 2.16 -9.38 -4.99
C THR A 23 2.40 -10.60 -4.11
N ASP A 24 3.61 -10.80 -3.63
CA ASP A 24 3.94 -11.86 -2.68
C ASP A 24 3.55 -11.44 -1.26
N LEU A 25 2.26 -11.48 -0.98
CA LEU A 25 1.68 -10.99 0.26
C LEU A 25 2.21 -11.73 1.50
N PRO A 26 2.35 -13.07 1.49
CA PRO A 26 2.87 -13.78 2.66
C PRO A 26 4.27 -13.33 3.09
N ALA A 27 5.09 -12.85 2.16
CA ALA A 27 6.45 -12.38 2.44
C ALA A 27 6.51 -10.96 3.01
N TYR A 28 5.41 -10.23 3.07
CA TYR A 28 5.38 -8.85 3.57
C TYR A 28 5.90 -8.73 5.00
N ALA A 29 5.63 -9.71 5.85
CA ALA A 29 6.12 -9.74 7.23
C ALA A 29 7.66 -9.71 7.32
N GLU A 30 8.37 -10.13 6.27
CA GLU A 30 9.83 -10.19 6.24
C GLU A 30 10.48 -8.83 5.93
N TRP A 31 9.78 -7.95 5.23
CA TRP A 31 10.41 -6.73 4.73
C TRP A 31 9.60 -5.45 4.91
N ASN A 32 8.26 -5.52 4.96
CA ASN A 32 7.40 -4.34 4.91
C ASN A 32 7.19 -3.74 6.32
N PRO A 33 7.70 -2.54 6.60
CA PRO A 33 7.54 -1.92 7.93
C PRO A 33 6.16 -1.30 8.16
N PHE A 34 5.36 -1.11 7.11
CA PHE A 34 4.03 -0.50 7.19
C PHE A 34 2.93 -1.56 7.17
N ILE A 35 2.94 -2.43 6.18
CA ILE A 35 2.02 -3.57 6.13
C ILE A 35 2.74 -4.76 6.77
N THR A 36 2.54 -4.96 8.06
CA THR A 36 3.31 -5.94 8.83
C THR A 36 2.88 -7.38 8.58
N ARG A 37 1.69 -7.56 8.02
CA ARG A 37 1.17 -8.86 7.61
C ARG A 37 0.15 -8.66 6.50
N ALA A 38 0.20 -9.50 5.48
CA ALA A 38 -0.78 -9.51 4.41
C ALA A 38 -1.05 -10.95 3.96
N GLU A 39 -2.31 -11.25 3.68
CA GLU A 39 -2.76 -12.57 3.23
C GLU A 39 -3.84 -12.41 2.16
N GLY A 40 -3.93 -13.39 1.27
CA GLY A 40 -4.92 -13.45 0.21
C GLY A 40 -4.28 -13.52 -1.17
N ALA A 41 -5.10 -13.46 -2.19
CA ALA A 41 -4.68 -13.51 -3.58
C ALA A 41 -4.98 -12.18 -4.28
N CYS A 42 -4.04 -11.69 -5.08
CA CYS A 42 -4.23 -10.47 -5.87
C CYS A 42 -5.08 -10.76 -7.12
N VAL A 43 -6.33 -11.14 -6.88
CA VAL A 43 -7.34 -11.43 -7.91
C VAL A 43 -8.49 -10.46 -7.75
N VAL A 44 -8.94 -9.83 -8.84
CA VAL A 44 -10.02 -8.85 -8.82
C VAL A 44 -11.26 -9.45 -8.15
N GLY A 45 -11.80 -8.71 -7.20
CA GLY A 45 -12.96 -9.11 -6.39
C GLY A 45 -12.63 -9.81 -5.08
N ASP A 46 -11.42 -10.33 -4.92
CA ASP A 46 -11.00 -10.95 -3.66
C ASP A 46 -10.75 -9.92 -2.57
N ARG A 47 -11.02 -10.32 -1.34
CA ARG A 47 -10.69 -9.52 -0.16
C ARG A 47 -9.39 -10.04 0.46
N LEU A 48 -8.49 -9.10 0.69
CA LEU A 48 -7.23 -9.39 1.38
C LEU A 48 -7.39 -9.18 2.88
N SER A 49 -6.49 -9.76 3.66
CA SER A 49 -6.35 -9.45 5.09
C SER A 49 -5.02 -8.74 5.28
N VAL A 50 -5.06 -7.51 5.78
CA VAL A 50 -3.88 -6.65 5.91
C VAL A 50 -3.81 -6.12 7.33
N THR A 51 -2.64 -6.28 7.97
CA THR A 51 -2.38 -5.76 9.31
C THR A 51 -1.43 -4.59 9.22
N LEU A 52 -1.82 -3.47 9.84
CA LEU A 52 -1.00 -2.28 9.97
C LEU A 52 -0.45 -2.17 11.40
N PRO A 53 0.62 -1.38 11.62
CA PRO A 53 1.13 -1.14 12.96
C PRO A 53 0.04 -0.57 13.86
N PRO A 54 0.01 -0.97 15.13
CA PRO A 54 -0.98 -0.43 16.07
C PRO A 54 -0.78 1.07 16.30
N VAL A 55 -1.89 1.79 16.46
CA VAL A 55 -1.84 3.22 16.82
C VAL A 55 -1.40 3.40 18.27
N ASN A 56 -1.79 2.43 19.11
CA ASN A 56 -1.38 2.36 20.52
C ASN A 56 -1.44 0.89 20.98
N ALA A 57 -1.10 0.64 22.24
CA ALA A 57 -1.03 -0.72 22.78
C ALA A 57 -2.36 -1.50 22.73
N PHE A 58 -3.48 -0.83 22.48
CA PHE A 58 -4.82 -1.44 22.55
C PHE A 58 -5.53 -1.55 21.20
N VAL A 59 -5.06 -0.86 20.16
CA VAL A 59 -5.74 -0.82 18.86
C VAL A 59 -4.85 -1.39 17.78
N GLN A 60 -5.04 -2.67 17.52
CA GLN A 60 -4.48 -3.31 16.33
C GLN A 60 -5.35 -2.96 15.13
N ARG A 61 -4.71 -2.56 14.04
CA ARG A 61 -5.42 -2.18 12.82
C ARG A 61 -5.38 -3.30 11.80
N GLU A 62 -6.51 -3.95 11.62
CA GLU A 62 -6.74 -4.89 10.54
C GLU A 62 -7.64 -4.25 9.49
N LEU A 63 -7.24 -4.38 8.24
CA LEU A 63 -8.03 -3.95 7.08
C LEU A 63 -8.32 -5.14 6.18
N ARG A 64 -9.45 -5.09 5.50
CA ARG A 64 -9.84 -6.11 4.53
C ARG A 64 -10.11 -5.45 3.16
N PRO A 65 -9.05 -4.97 2.49
CA PRO A 65 -9.23 -4.33 1.21
C PRO A 65 -9.71 -5.32 0.15
N THR A 66 -10.54 -4.81 -0.75
CA THR A 66 -10.95 -5.53 -1.95
C THR A 66 -9.99 -5.21 -3.09
N VAL A 67 -9.59 -6.22 -3.84
CA VAL A 67 -8.78 -6.04 -5.04
C VAL A 67 -9.68 -5.52 -6.16
N MET A 68 -9.42 -4.30 -6.63
CA MET A 68 -10.25 -3.61 -7.61
C MET A 68 -9.72 -3.72 -9.03
N GLU A 69 -8.39 -3.75 -9.18
CA GLU A 69 -7.75 -3.79 -10.49
C GLU A 69 -6.41 -4.51 -10.39
N VAL A 70 -6.15 -5.40 -11.34
CA VAL A 70 -4.86 -6.08 -11.48
C VAL A 70 -4.47 -6.03 -12.95
N VAL A 71 -3.45 -5.24 -13.27
CA VAL A 71 -2.79 -5.25 -14.57
C VAL A 71 -1.38 -5.78 -14.33
N PRO A 72 -1.10 -7.05 -14.69
CA PRO A 72 0.19 -7.68 -14.37
C PRO A 72 1.38 -6.81 -14.80
N PHE A 73 2.34 -6.67 -13.89
CA PHE A 73 3.57 -5.89 -14.09
C PHE A 73 3.36 -4.38 -14.22
N ARG A 74 2.14 -3.86 -14.06
CA ARG A 74 1.84 -2.45 -14.28
C ARG A 74 1.02 -1.79 -13.19
N ARG A 75 -0.06 -2.43 -12.71
CA ARG A 75 -0.96 -1.76 -11.74
C ARG A 75 -1.66 -2.73 -10.82
N LEU A 76 -1.71 -2.34 -9.56
CA LEU A 76 -2.51 -3.00 -8.53
C LEU A 76 -3.28 -1.93 -7.77
N ARG A 77 -4.61 -2.07 -7.70
CA ARG A 77 -5.48 -1.14 -6.98
C ARG A 77 -6.30 -1.88 -5.95
N LEU A 78 -6.24 -1.39 -4.72
CA LEU A 78 -6.97 -1.92 -3.58
C LEU A 78 -7.89 -0.84 -3.01
N ARG A 79 -9.05 -1.25 -2.51
CA ARG A 79 -10.00 -0.36 -1.86
C ARG A 79 -10.39 -0.88 -0.50
N SER A 80 -10.20 -0.05 0.53
CA SER A 80 -10.66 -0.33 1.89
C SER A 80 -11.80 0.59 2.26
N ARG A 81 -12.86 0.02 2.85
CA ARG A 81 -13.91 0.78 3.51
C ARG A 81 -13.75 0.59 5.01
N LEU A 82 -13.90 1.68 5.77
CA LEU A 82 -13.95 1.58 7.23
C LEU A 82 -15.35 1.12 7.64
N ASP A 83 -15.57 -0.18 7.58
CA ASP A 83 -16.87 -0.80 7.88
C ASP A 83 -17.22 -0.84 9.37
N ARG A 84 -16.28 -0.45 10.25
CA ARG A 84 -16.49 -0.55 11.71
C ARG A 84 -17.63 0.32 12.25
N LEU A 85 -18.06 1.32 11.49
CA LEU A 85 -19.16 2.19 11.89
C LEU A 85 -20.45 1.93 11.12
N ALA A 86 -20.48 0.90 10.27
CA ALA A 86 -21.66 0.44 9.51
C ALA A 86 -22.35 1.54 8.69
N ILE A 87 -21.70 2.66 8.41
CA ILE A 87 -22.23 3.75 7.61
C ILE A 87 -21.49 3.80 6.27
N PRO A 88 -22.12 3.37 5.16
CA PRO A 88 -21.50 3.45 3.84
C PRO A 88 -21.15 4.89 3.46
N GLY A 89 -19.96 5.08 2.89
CA GLY A 89 -19.55 6.40 2.41
C GLY A 89 -18.94 7.33 3.46
N LEU A 90 -18.75 6.86 4.70
CA LEU A 90 -18.15 7.68 5.75
C LEU A 90 -16.65 7.90 5.54
N PHE A 91 -15.93 6.86 5.17
CA PHE A 91 -14.50 6.94 4.87
C PHE A 91 -14.08 5.77 3.96
N ASP A 92 -13.47 6.10 2.83
CA ASP A 92 -12.91 5.15 1.89
C ASP A 92 -11.44 5.46 1.65
N VAL A 93 -10.62 4.42 1.53
CA VAL A 93 -9.22 4.53 1.12
C VAL A 93 -9.00 3.67 -0.11
N GLU A 94 -8.44 4.25 -1.14
CA GLU A 94 -8.06 3.56 -2.36
C GLU A 94 -6.56 3.68 -2.54
N LEU A 95 -5.86 2.55 -2.56
CA LEU A 95 -4.41 2.49 -2.72
C LEU A 95 -4.10 1.91 -4.09
N THR A 96 -3.28 2.64 -4.86
CA THR A 96 -2.87 2.23 -6.20
C THR A 96 -1.36 2.23 -6.30
N TRP A 97 -0.78 1.10 -6.73
CA TRP A 97 0.60 1.01 -7.18
C TRP A 97 0.64 0.97 -8.69
N THR A 98 1.47 1.81 -9.29
CA THR A 98 1.68 1.85 -10.74
C THR A 98 3.17 1.75 -11.03
N ILE A 99 3.53 0.83 -11.93
CA ILE A 99 4.90 0.61 -12.37
C ILE A 99 5.07 1.24 -13.75
N THR A 100 5.99 2.19 -13.87
CA THR A 100 6.34 2.83 -15.14
C THR A 100 7.81 2.56 -15.46
N ASP A 101 8.12 2.43 -16.75
CA ASP A 101 9.48 2.21 -17.21
C ASP A 101 10.32 3.48 -17.09
N ARG A 102 11.60 3.31 -16.79
CA ARG A 102 12.60 4.37 -16.84
C ARG A 102 13.94 3.78 -17.28
N ASP A 103 14.89 4.64 -17.63
CA ASP A 103 16.22 4.20 -18.00
C ASP A 103 16.90 3.43 -16.85
N GLY A 104 17.26 2.18 -17.11
CA GLY A 104 17.93 1.30 -16.15
C GLY A 104 17.05 0.66 -15.09
N GLY A 105 15.71 0.80 -15.17
CA GLY A 105 14.82 0.19 -14.20
C GLY A 105 13.38 0.64 -14.34
N VAL A 106 12.70 0.80 -13.20
CA VAL A 106 11.31 1.22 -13.13
C VAL A 106 11.11 2.31 -12.10
N ARG A 107 10.02 3.03 -12.21
CA ARG A 107 9.50 3.90 -11.16
C ARG A 107 8.20 3.32 -10.64
N LEU A 108 8.16 3.05 -9.36
CA LEU A 108 6.96 2.60 -8.67
C LEU A 108 6.27 3.80 -8.05
N TRP A 109 5.07 4.09 -8.51
CA TRP A 109 4.19 5.11 -7.96
C TRP A 109 3.27 4.48 -6.94
N GLU A 110 3.09 5.15 -5.84
CA GLU A 110 2.11 4.80 -4.82
C GLU A 110 1.17 5.97 -4.60
N GLN A 111 -0.12 5.74 -4.82
CA GLN A 111 -1.16 6.77 -4.69
C GLN A 111 -2.20 6.30 -3.70
N ASP A 112 -2.44 7.11 -2.66
CA ASP A 112 -3.54 6.94 -1.73
C ASP A 112 -4.60 8.00 -2.03
N ARG A 113 -5.82 7.54 -2.25
CA ARG A 113 -6.96 8.42 -2.42
C ARG A 113 -7.93 8.21 -1.26
N PHE A 114 -8.26 9.30 -0.57
CA PHE A 114 -9.19 9.30 0.55
C PHE A 114 -10.50 9.93 0.12
N GLY A 115 -11.60 9.23 0.37
CA GLY A 115 -12.95 9.70 0.09
C GLY A 115 -13.86 9.55 1.29
N GLY A 116 -15.09 10.08 1.18
CA GLY A 116 -16.13 10.00 2.19
C GLY A 116 -16.28 11.27 3.02
N LEU A 117 -17.35 11.32 3.83
CA LEU A 117 -17.73 12.52 4.59
C LEU A 117 -16.70 12.95 5.64
N LEU A 118 -15.98 11.99 6.23
CA LEU A 118 -14.97 12.28 7.26
C LEU A 118 -13.58 12.56 6.70
N ALA A 119 -13.36 12.37 5.40
CA ALA A 119 -12.06 12.57 4.79
C ALA A 119 -11.44 13.95 5.09
N PRO A 120 -12.18 15.07 4.96
CA PRO A 120 -11.61 16.40 5.24
C PRO A 120 -11.12 16.59 6.68
N LEU A 121 -11.76 15.92 7.64
CA LEU A 121 -11.40 16.02 9.06
C LEU A 121 -10.16 15.20 9.40
N LEU A 122 -9.95 14.09 8.71
CA LEU A 122 -8.89 13.13 9.03
C LEU A 122 -7.59 13.36 8.25
N ILE A 123 -7.65 14.08 7.14
CA ILE A 123 -6.52 14.25 6.21
C ILE A 123 -5.30 14.88 6.84
N ARG A 124 -5.46 15.93 7.65
CA ARG A 124 -4.34 16.60 8.29
C ARG A 124 -3.58 15.69 9.27
N SER A 125 -4.31 14.87 9.99
CA SER A 125 -3.73 13.91 10.93
C SER A 125 -3.08 12.73 10.20
N LEU A 126 -3.69 12.26 9.13
CA LEU A 126 -3.22 11.09 8.37
C LEU A 126 -1.97 11.40 7.53
N ASN A 127 -1.90 12.60 6.93
CA ASN A 127 -0.82 12.93 5.99
C ASN A 127 0.58 12.93 6.62
N ARG A 128 0.72 13.39 7.87
CA ARG A 128 2.03 13.46 8.53
C ARG A 128 2.65 12.09 8.76
N HIS A 129 1.87 11.17 9.30
CA HIS A 129 2.36 9.84 9.65
C HIS A 129 2.41 8.91 8.44
N ARG A 130 1.49 9.09 7.52
CA ARG A 130 1.36 8.23 6.36
C ARG A 130 2.47 8.44 5.33
N LEU A 131 2.85 9.68 5.09
CA LEU A 131 3.96 9.98 4.18
C LEU A 131 5.28 9.37 4.67
N THR A 132 5.58 9.48 5.94
CA THR A 132 6.78 8.85 6.53
C THR A 132 6.72 7.34 6.41
N ALA A 133 5.55 6.74 6.71
CA ALA A 133 5.35 5.29 6.60
C ALA A 133 5.52 4.80 5.15
N PHE A 134 4.98 5.52 4.20
CA PHE A 134 5.11 5.18 2.78
C PHE A 134 6.55 5.28 2.29
N ASN A 135 7.27 6.31 2.68
CA ASN A 135 8.68 6.46 2.34
C ASN A 135 9.52 5.31 2.90
N ARG A 136 9.24 4.87 4.11
CA ARG A 136 9.91 3.71 4.72
C ARG A 136 9.55 2.42 3.97
N MET A 137 8.31 2.24 3.62
CA MET A 137 7.86 1.08 2.84
C MET A 137 8.50 1.07 1.46
N ASN A 138 8.54 2.20 0.77
CA ASN A 138 9.16 2.33 -0.54
C ASN A 138 10.66 2.00 -0.48
N THR A 139 11.37 2.47 0.54
CA THR A 139 12.78 2.16 0.74
C THR A 139 12.99 0.66 0.98
N ALA A 140 12.16 0.06 1.82
CA ALA A 140 12.22 -1.36 2.12
C ALA A 140 11.89 -2.22 0.89
N LEU A 141 10.91 -1.82 0.10
CA LEU A 141 10.57 -2.49 -1.15
C LEU A 141 11.74 -2.45 -2.15
N LYS A 142 12.33 -1.27 -2.33
CA LYS A 142 13.51 -1.09 -3.19
C LYS A 142 14.65 -2.01 -2.76
N GLN A 143 14.96 -2.05 -1.47
CA GLN A 143 16.02 -2.92 -0.93
C GLN A 143 15.70 -4.41 -1.16
N ARG A 144 14.45 -4.80 -0.94
CA ARG A 144 14.01 -6.19 -1.16
C ARG A 144 14.12 -6.60 -2.63
N VAL A 145 13.67 -5.74 -3.53
CA VAL A 145 13.69 -6.01 -4.98
C VAL A 145 15.11 -6.07 -5.50
N GLU A 146 15.97 -5.14 -5.10
CA GLU A 146 17.37 -5.06 -5.54
C GLU A 146 18.29 -6.09 -4.87
N GLY A 147 17.75 -6.91 -3.95
CA GLY A 147 18.53 -7.92 -3.23
C GLY A 147 19.48 -7.35 -2.19
N ARG A 148 19.32 -6.09 -1.81
CA ARG A 148 20.10 -5.48 -0.74
C ARG A 148 19.46 -5.84 0.59
N LEU A 149 20.12 -6.74 1.34
CA LEU A 149 19.69 -7.02 2.70
C LEU A 149 19.91 -5.76 3.55
N PRO A 150 18.95 -5.39 4.43
CA PRO A 150 19.23 -4.37 5.42
C PRO A 150 20.41 -4.89 6.25
N HIS A 151 21.49 -4.11 6.28
CA HIS A 151 22.56 -4.36 7.22
C HIS A 151 22.00 -4.13 8.61
N GLY A 152 21.80 -5.23 9.31
CA GLY A 152 21.36 -5.22 10.69
C GLY A 152 22.35 -4.53 11.59
#